data_972b93aaa87f466ac7656fb10bc15099
#
_entry.id   972b93aaa87f466ac7656fb10bc15099
#
_cell.length_a   1.000
_cell.length_b   1.000
_cell.length_c   1.000
_cell.angle_alpha   90.00
_cell.angle_beta   90.00
_cell.angle_gamma   90.00
#
_symmetry.space_group_name_H-M   'P 1'
#
loop_
_entity.id
_entity.type
_entity.pdbx_description
1 polymer ?
#
loop_
_entity_poly.entity_id
_entity_poly.type
_entity_poly.pdbx_seq_one_letter_code
_entity_poly.pdbx_strand_id
1 'polypeptide(L)'
;MKNKKAAPHSRFNTARKISIFWTLFIGIGAVGGTVTMLVDPSGGLMGMDAMLPYFKKLPFADVLFIDFVFSGIALLIVNGITNLIAATLLFAKKKSGAVCSMIFGITLMLWICIQFYMFPFNFMSTSYFIFGFLQAATGYAAVIFYKQEHFEINEESYKNIGSDPTRLVVFFSRMGYVRKKALEEADRTGAAVYEIKSTEMTEGTLGFWWCGRFGMHRWEMPIKPVDVDLSAFDHVTVCSPIWVFNLAAPVRAFCHAASGKIKE
;
A
#
# COMPACT_ATOMS: atom_id res chain seq x y z
N MET A 1 -28.00 11.05 2.99
CA MET A 1 -27.26 10.57 1.78
C MET A 1 -26.50 11.73 1.15
N LYS A 2 -25.22 11.90 1.47
CA LYS A 2 -24.36 12.86 0.74
C LYS A 2 -23.81 12.14 -0.48
N ASN A 3 -24.29 12.53 -1.69
CA ASN A 3 -23.68 12.15 -2.96
C ASN A 3 -22.19 12.48 -2.92
N LYS A 4 -21.34 11.45 -2.73
CA LYS A 4 -19.91 11.58 -3.05
C LYS A 4 -19.81 11.80 -4.54
N LYS A 5 -19.69 13.08 -4.97
CA LYS A 5 -19.22 13.38 -6.33
C LYS A 5 -17.91 12.62 -6.51
N ALA A 6 -17.89 11.67 -7.43
CA ALA A 6 -16.67 10.95 -7.78
C ALA A 6 -15.59 12.01 -8.08
N ALA A 7 -14.50 11.98 -7.33
CA ALA A 7 -13.37 12.86 -7.60
C ALA A 7 -12.93 12.64 -9.05
N PRO A 8 -12.70 13.70 -9.85
CA PRO A 8 -12.44 13.59 -11.30
C PRO A 8 -11.23 12.73 -11.66
N HIS A 9 -10.39 12.38 -10.69
CA HIS A 9 -9.26 11.45 -10.83
C HIS A 9 -9.19 10.51 -9.61
N SER A 10 -9.81 9.31 -9.74
CA SER A 10 -9.59 8.23 -8.77
C SER A 10 -8.11 7.85 -8.75
N ARG A 11 -7.50 7.94 -7.56
CA ARG A 11 -6.08 7.55 -7.34
C ARG A 11 -5.87 6.08 -7.63
N PHE A 12 -6.84 5.24 -7.27
CA PHE A 12 -6.83 3.83 -7.61
C PHE A 12 -6.76 3.64 -9.13
N ASN A 13 -7.58 4.34 -9.91
CA ASN A 13 -7.56 4.21 -11.37
C ASN A 13 -6.21 4.62 -11.97
N THR A 14 -5.55 5.64 -11.45
CA THR A 14 -4.22 6.04 -11.91
C THR A 14 -3.17 4.97 -11.58
N ALA A 15 -3.08 4.54 -10.33
CA ALA A 15 -2.14 3.49 -9.92
C ALA A 15 -2.41 2.17 -10.67
N ARG A 16 -3.69 1.81 -10.88
CA ARG A 16 -4.11 0.65 -11.65
C ARG A 16 -3.62 0.70 -13.10
N LYS A 17 -3.76 1.85 -13.79
CA LYS A 17 -3.27 2.00 -15.17
C LYS A 17 -1.75 1.80 -15.27
N ILE A 18 -1.01 2.35 -14.32
CA ILE A 18 0.45 2.17 -14.25
C ILE A 18 0.79 0.70 -13.97
N SER A 19 0.06 0.04 -13.06
CA SER A 19 0.25 -1.39 -12.80
C SER A 19 -0.08 -2.25 -14.01
N ILE A 20 -1.11 -1.92 -14.82
CA ILE A 20 -1.42 -2.60 -16.09
C ILE A 20 -0.23 -2.47 -17.06
N PHE A 21 0.34 -1.28 -17.18
CA PHE A 21 1.51 -1.09 -18.04
C PHE A 21 2.65 -2.04 -17.63
N TRP A 22 3.03 -2.08 -16.35
CA TRP A 22 4.12 -2.92 -15.88
C TRP A 22 3.83 -4.42 -16.04
N THR A 23 2.62 -4.86 -15.69
CA THR A 23 2.25 -6.28 -15.83
C THR A 23 2.22 -6.74 -17.28
N LEU A 24 1.75 -5.90 -18.20
CA LEU A 24 1.79 -6.21 -19.63
C LEU A 24 3.21 -6.18 -20.18
N PHE A 25 3.99 -5.16 -19.83
CA PHE A 25 5.37 -5.02 -20.29
C PHE A 25 6.22 -6.23 -19.89
N ILE A 26 6.15 -6.63 -18.61
CA ILE A 26 6.90 -7.78 -18.10
C ILE A 26 6.33 -9.09 -18.63
N GLY A 27 5.00 -9.25 -18.63
CA GLY A 27 4.35 -10.48 -19.09
C GLY A 27 4.60 -10.76 -20.57
N ILE A 28 4.44 -9.76 -21.43
CA ILE A 28 4.70 -9.90 -22.88
C ILE A 28 6.19 -10.11 -23.13
N GLY A 29 7.06 -9.38 -22.43
CA GLY A 29 8.50 -9.55 -22.52
C GLY A 29 8.94 -10.96 -22.12
N ALA A 30 8.35 -11.52 -21.06
CA ALA A 30 8.62 -12.89 -20.63
C ALA A 30 8.15 -13.93 -21.66
N VAL A 31 6.98 -13.73 -22.27
CA VAL A 31 6.51 -14.60 -23.38
C VAL A 31 7.47 -14.53 -24.57
N GLY A 32 7.88 -13.32 -24.98
CA GLY A 32 8.85 -13.13 -26.05
C GLY A 32 10.19 -13.81 -25.75
N GLY A 33 10.73 -13.59 -24.55
CA GLY A 33 11.96 -14.26 -24.10
C GLY A 33 11.83 -15.78 -24.09
N THR A 34 10.70 -16.32 -23.65
CA THR A 34 10.43 -17.75 -23.69
C THR A 34 10.43 -18.30 -25.13
N VAL A 35 9.72 -17.63 -26.04
CA VAL A 35 9.66 -18.05 -27.45
C VAL A 35 11.06 -18.10 -28.04
N THR A 36 11.88 -17.08 -27.83
CA THR A 36 13.26 -17.06 -28.35
C THR A 36 14.14 -18.19 -27.75
N MET A 37 13.99 -18.46 -26.44
CA MET A 37 14.72 -19.58 -25.78
C MET A 37 14.26 -20.95 -26.24
N LEU A 38 13.00 -21.13 -26.65
CA LEU A 38 12.50 -22.40 -27.18
C LEU A 38 12.85 -22.59 -28.66
N VAL A 39 12.93 -21.51 -29.44
CA VAL A 39 13.33 -21.53 -30.84
C VAL A 39 14.83 -21.82 -30.98
N ASP A 40 15.64 -21.20 -30.14
CA ASP A 40 17.08 -21.42 -30.05
C ASP A 40 17.52 -21.71 -28.62
N PRO A 41 17.47 -22.98 -28.19
CA PRO A 41 17.89 -23.40 -26.87
C PRO A 41 19.37 -23.14 -26.54
N SER A 42 20.22 -22.91 -27.51
CA SER A 42 21.64 -22.55 -27.29
C SER A 42 21.78 -21.13 -26.76
N GLY A 43 20.77 -20.26 -26.94
CA GLY A 43 20.79 -18.88 -26.59
C GLY A 43 21.51 -17.95 -27.58
N GLY A 44 21.97 -18.47 -28.70
CA GLY A 44 22.70 -17.69 -29.72
C GLY A 44 21.85 -16.59 -30.33
N LEU A 45 20.55 -16.83 -30.57
CA LEU A 45 19.60 -15.83 -31.08
C LEU A 45 19.49 -14.58 -30.17
N MET A 46 19.69 -14.75 -28.87
CA MET A 46 19.66 -13.66 -27.87
C MET A 46 21.04 -13.20 -27.46
N GLY A 47 22.12 -13.75 -28.00
CA GLY A 47 23.48 -13.48 -27.55
C GLY A 47 23.74 -13.94 -26.11
N MET A 48 23.06 -14.98 -25.66
CA MET A 48 23.13 -15.48 -24.28
C MET A 48 23.91 -16.79 -24.15
N ASP A 49 24.45 -17.32 -25.23
CA ASP A 49 25.23 -18.56 -25.26
C ASP A 49 26.37 -18.56 -24.24
N ALA A 50 27.09 -17.45 -24.12
CA ALA A 50 28.13 -17.24 -23.11
C ALA A 50 27.62 -17.29 -21.63
N MET A 51 26.33 -17.31 -21.42
CA MET A 51 25.75 -17.34 -20.05
C MET A 51 25.52 -18.75 -19.52
N LEU A 52 25.40 -19.76 -20.37
CA LEU A 52 25.14 -21.14 -19.95
C LEU A 52 26.14 -21.68 -18.90
N PRO A 53 27.46 -21.45 -18.99
CA PRO A 53 28.38 -21.93 -17.97
C PRO A 53 28.11 -21.39 -16.55
N TYR A 54 27.50 -20.23 -16.42
CA TYR A 54 27.19 -19.62 -15.10
C TYR A 54 26.06 -20.35 -14.38
N PHE A 55 25.18 -21.06 -15.08
CA PHE A 55 24.11 -21.87 -14.48
C PHE A 55 24.65 -23.04 -13.64
N LYS A 56 25.91 -23.46 -13.84
CA LYS A 56 26.56 -24.48 -13.00
C LYS A 56 26.62 -24.15 -11.52
N LYS A 57 26.39 -22.88 -11.15
CA LYS A 57 26.25 -22.45 -9.75
C LYS A 57 24.92 -22.87 -9.11
N LEU A 58 23.94 -23.26 -9.91
CA LEU A 58 22.62 -23.68 -9.41
C LEU A 58 22.58 -25.17 -9.12
N PRO A 59 21.74 -25.60 -8.16
CA PRO A 59 21.49 -27.03 -7.93
C PRO A 59 20.86 -27.67 -9.16
N PHE A 60 21.19 -28.91 -9.44
CA PHE A 60 20.71 -29.69 -10.58
C PHE A 60 21.06 -29.08 -11.96
N ALA A 61 22.14 -28.30 -12.03
CA ALA A 61 22.55 -27.60 -13.26
C ALA A 61 22.75 -28.53 -14.43
N ASP A 62 23.37 -29.67 -14.21
CA ASP A 62 23.68 -30.68 -15.27
C ASP A 62 22.43 -31.37 -15.84
N VAL A 63 21.26 -31.19 -15.19
CA VAL A 63 19.98 -31.78 -15.64
C VAL A 63 19.04 -30.73 -16.18
N LEU A 64 18.92 -29.59 -15.48
CA LEU A 64 17.90 -28.57 -15.76
C LEU A 64 18.40 -27.44 -16.66
N PHE A 65 19.71 -27.17 -16.65
CA PHE A 65 20.31 -26.02 -17.33
C PHE A 65 21.35 -26.42 -18.36
N ILE A 66 21.09 -27.55 -19.07
CA ILE A 66 21.91 -28.01 -20.21
C ILE A 66 21.79 -26.98 -21.35
N ASP A 67 20.61 -26.39 -21.46
CA ASP A 67 20.24 -25.35 -22.43
C ASP A 67 19.27 -24.34 -21.80
N PHE A 68 18.70 -23.46 -22.63
CA PHE A 68 17.74 -22.43 -22.13
C PHE A 68 16.28 -22.90 -22.09
N VAL A 69 15.94 -24.14 -22.46
CA VAL A 69 14.54 -24.62 -22.47
C VAL A 69 13.90 -24.52 -21.09
N PHE A 70 14.56 -25.07 -20.08
CA PHE A 70 14.03 -25.01 -18.71
C PHE A 70 13.89 -23.56 -18.22
N SER A 71 14.90 -22.72 -18.48
CA SER A 71 14.87 -21.29 -18.11
C SER A 71 13.73 -20.56 -18.81
N GLY A 72 13.46 -20.86 -20.09
CA GLY A 72 12.36 -20.31 -20.86
C GLY A 72 10.99 -20.71 -20.28
N ILE A 73 10.80 -21.99 -19.97
CA ILE A 73 9.56 -22.49 -19.36
C ILE A 73 9.34 -21.85 -17.98
N ALA A 74 10.38 -21.78 -17.15
CA ALA A 74 10.32 -21.14 -15.85
C ALA A 74 9.99 -19.65 -15.98
N LEU A 75 10.60 -18.93 -16.93
CA LEU A 75 10.29 -17.53 -17.23
C LEU A 75 8.82 -17.34 -17.62
N LEU A 76 8.28 -18.21 -18.47
CA LEU A 76 6.88 -18.17 -18.88
C LEU A 76 5.94 -18.33 -17.70
N ILE A 77 6.18 -19.33 -16.87
CA ILE A 77 5.30 -19.63 -15.73
C ILE A 77 5.39 -18.50 -14.68
N VAL A 78 6.61 -18.14 -14.27
CA VAL A 78 6.83 -17.24 -13.14
C VAL A 78 6.58 -15.79 -13.49
N ASN A 79 6.97 -15.33 -14.67
CA ASN A 79 6.88 -13.92 -15.06
C ASN A 79 5.92 -13.66 -16.23
N GLY A 80 5.65 -14.64 -17.09
CA GLY A 80 4.76 -14.50 -18.24
C GLY A 80 3.30 -14.63 -17.85
N ILE A 81 2.84 -15.85 -17.59
CA ILE A 81 1.44 -16.18 -17.31
C ILE A 81 0.92 -15.42 -16.08
N THR A 82 1.69 -15.37 -15.01
CA THR A 82 1.32 -14.68 -13.77
C THR A 82 1.02 -13.20 -14.00
N ASN A 83 1.89 -12.51 -14.73
CA ASN A 83 1.69 -11.10 -15.04
C ASN A 83 0.51 -10.84 -15.97
N LEU A 84 0.27 -11.70 -16.96
CA LEU A 84 -0.90 -11.61 -17.85
C LEU A 84 -2.21 -11.84 -17.08
N ILE A 85 -2.22 -12.76 -16.10
CA ILE A 85 -3.36 -12.96 -15.20
C ILE A 85 -3.57 -11.69 -14.35
N ALA A 86 -2.49 -11.12 -13.77
CA ALA A 86 -2.59 -9.88 -13.01
C ALA A 86 -3.16 -8.73 -13.86
N ALA A 87 -2.69 -8.58 -15.12
CA ALA A 87 -3.22 -7.59 -16.06
C ALA A 87 -4.72 -7.77 -16.29
N THR A 88 -5.18 -8.99 -16.54
CA THR A 88 -6.61 -9.31 -16.75
C THR A 88 -7.45 -8.90 -15.53
N LEU A 89 -6.99 -9.24 -14.32
CA LEU A 89 -7.66 -8.85 -13.08
C LEU A 89 -7.67 -7.33 -12.84
N LEU A 90 -6.59 -6.64 -13.26
CA LEU A 90 -6.50 -5.18 -13.20
C LEU A 90 -7.45 -4.52 -14.21
N PHE A 91 -7.60 -5.06 -15.42
CA PHE A 91 -8.61 -4.58 -16.39
C PHE A 91 -10.03 -4.73 -15.81
N ALA A 92 -10.30 -5.82 -15.12
CA ALA A 92 -11.57 -6.05 -14.43
C ALA A 92 -11.74 -5.20 -13.16
N LYS A 93 -10.83 -4.28 -12.86
CA LYS A 93 -10.83 -3.37 -11.67
C LYS A 93 -10.89 -4.12 -10.33
N LYS A 94 -10.47 -5.37 -10.28
CA LYS A 94 -10.49 -6.18 -9.06
C LYS A 94 -9.29 -5.82 -8.16
N LYS A 95 -9.54 -5.78 -6.84
CA LYS A 95 -8.49 -5.61 -5.82
C LYS A 95 -7.41 -6.70 -5.94
N SER A 96 -7.82 -7.94 -6.25
CA SER A 96 -6.89 -9.06 -6.44
C SER A 96 -5.85 -8.78 -7.52
N GLY A 97 -6.21 -8.08 -8.61
CA GLY A 97 -5.24 -7.68 -9.64
C GLY A 97 -4.13 -6.77 -9.11
N ALA A 98 -4.46 -5.83 -8.24
CA ALA A 98 -3.47 -4.96 -7.60
C ALA A 98 -2.55 -5.75 -6.64
N VAL A 99 -3.12 -6.69 -5.88
CA VAL A 99 -2.34 -7.59 -5.00
C VAL A 99 -1.41 -8.48 -5.82
N CYS A 100 -1.91 -9.09 -6.90
CA CYS A 100 -1.10 -9.90 -7.82
C CYS A 100 0.04 -9.08 -8.43
N SER A 101 -0.24 -7.87 -8.91
CA SER A 101 0.80 -6.97 -9.47
C SER A 101 1.91 -6.69 -8.45
N MET A 102 1.54 -6.41 -7.18
CA MET A 102 2.51 -6.21 -6.10
C MET A 102 3.37 -7.46 -5.87
N ILE A 103 2.73 -8.63 -5.73
CA ILE A 103 3.43 -9.89 -5.46
C ILE A 103 4.35 -10.25 -6.62
N PHE A 104 3.88 -10.15 -7.87
CA PHE A 104 4.67 -10.55 -9.04
C PHE A 104 5.80 -9.58 -9.33
N GLY A 105 5.69 -8.30 -8.96
CA GLY A 105 6.83 -7.39 -8.94
C GLY A 105 7.92 -7.83 -7.96
N ILE A 106 7.54 -8.27 -6.76
CA ILE A 106 8.47 -8.83 -5.76
C ILE A 106 9.08 -10.14 -6.30
N THR A 107 8.27 -11.01 -6.90
CA THR A 107 8.75 -12.27 -7.51
C THR A 107 9.78 -12.00 -8.60
N LEU A 108 9.57 -10.99 -9.44
CA LEU A 108 10.55 -10.58 -10.45
C LEU A 108 11.85 -10.10 -9.81
N MET A 109 11.78 -9.28 -8.75
CA MET A 109 12.99 -8.86 -8.03
C MET A 109 13.76 -10.06 -7.46
N LEU A 110 13.07 -11.03 -6.86
CA LEU A 110 13.70 -12.26 -6.35
C LEU A 110 14.32 -13.09 -7.48
N TRP A 111 13.64 -13.21 -8.62
CA TRP A 111 14.18 -13.84 -9.83
C TRP A 111 15.49 -13.18 -10.27
N ILE A 112 15.53 -11.86 -10.27
CA ILE A 112 16.74 -11.11 -10.65
C ILE A 112 17.84 -11.22 -9.58
N CYS A 113 17.50 -11.34 -8.29
CA CYS A 113 18.50 -11.64 -7.25
C CYS A 113 19.22 -12.97 -7.51
N ILE A 114 18.50 -13.99 -7.99
CA ILE A 114 19.12 -15.25 -8.42
C ILE A 114 20.06 -15.01 -9.62
N GLN A 115 19.64 -14.19 -10.58
CA GLN A 115 20.51 -13.82 -11.71
C GLN A 115 21.77 -13.06 -11.27
N PHE A 116 21.69 -12.14 -10.29
CA PHE A 116 22.86 -11.46 -9.75
C PHE A 116 23.83 -12.42 -9.02
N TYR A 117 23.31 -13.50 -8.44
CA TYR A 117 24.17 -14.54 -7.88
C TYR A 117 24.91 -15.35 -8.95
N MET A 118 24.22 -15.62 -10.08
CA MET A 118 24.77 -16.44 -11.16
C MET A 118 25.72 -15.64 -12.07
N PHE A 119 25.25 -14.51 -12.56
CA PHE A 119 25.91 -13.73 -13.62
C PHE A 119 26.69 -12.55 -13.05
N PRO A 120 27.72 -12.07 -13.76
CA PRO A 120 28.29 -10.76 -13.49
C PRO A 120 27.22 -9.67 -13.56
N PHE A 121 27.44 -8.59 -12.80
CA PHE A 121 26.53 -7.45 -12.81
C PHE A 121 26.36 -6.91 -14.23
N ASN A 122 25.13 -6.81 -14.69
CA ASN A 122 24.81 -6.42 -16.06
C ASN A 122 23.60 -5.48 -16.11
N PHE A 123 23.55 -4.69 -17.17
CA PHE A 123 22.51 -3.68 -17.37
C PHE A 123 21.11 -4.29 -17.45
N MET A 124 20.95 -5.44 -18.12
CA MET A 124 19.65 -6.05 -18.33
C MET A 124 19.02 -6.50 -17.01
N SER A 125 19.75 -7.28 -16.20
CA SER A 125 19.26 -7.73 -14.89
C SER A 125 18.96 -6.53 -13.96
N THR A 126 19.82 -5.50 -13.96
CA THR A 126 19.60 -4.29 -13.18
C THR A 126 18.31 -3.58 -13.60
N SER A 127 18.06 -3.44 -14.90
CA SER A 127 16.84 -2.82 -15.42
C SER A 127 15.60 -3.59 -15.01
N TYR A 128 15.60 -4.92 -15.13
CA TYR A 128 14.46 -5.75 -14.73
C TYR A 128 14.24 -5.76 -13.21
N PHE A 129 15.30 -5.64 -12.40
CA PHE A 129 15.14 -5.44 -10.96
C PHE A 129 14.39 -4.14 -10.65
N ILE A 130 14.74 -3.05 -11.32
CA ILE A 130 14.06 -1.76 -11.18
C ILE A 130 12.61 -1.86 -11.66
N PHE A 131 12.35 -2.53 -12.77
CA PHE A 131 10.98 -2.73 -13.27
C PHE A 131 10.12 -3.54 -12.29
N GLY A 132 10.69 -4.59 -11.68
CA GLY A 132 10.04 -5.35 -10.61
C GLY A 132 9.70 -4.48 -9.40
N PHE A 133 10.61 -3.61 -8.99
CA PHE A 133 10.38 -2.64 -7.92
C PHE A 133 9.26 -1.66 -8.27
N LEU A 134 9.27 -1.08 -9.47
CA LEU A 134 8.23 -0.15 -9.92
C LEU A 134 6.87 -0.83 -10.02
N GLN A 135 6.82 -2.07 -10.51
CA GLN A 135 5.61 -2.88 -10.53
C GLN A 135 5.08 -3.15 -9.11
N ALA A 136 5.94 -3.57 -8.19
CA ALA A 136 5.57 -3.85 -6.80
C ALA A 136 5.05 -2.58 -6.10
N ALA A 137 5.76 -1.46 -6.24
CA ALA A 137 5.40 -0.18 -5.65
C ALA A 137 4.06 0.35 -6.17
N THR A 138 3.82 0.29 -7.49
CA THR A 138 2.56 0.75 -8.09
C THR A 138 1.40 -0.20 -7.75
N GLY A 139 1.64 -1.51 -7.69
CA GLY A 139 0.69 -2.52 -7.22
C GLY A 139 0.29 -2.26 -5.77
N TYR A 140 1.25 -2.02 -4.88
CA TYR A 140 1.01 -1.66 -3.49
C TYR A 140 0.18 -0.36 -3.37
N ALA A 141 0.56 0.68 -4.10
CA ALA A 141 -0.19 1.94 -4.13
C ALA A 141 -1.65 1.71 -4.58
N ALA A 142 -1.87 0.87 -5.60
CA ALA A 142 -3.20 0.51 -6.06
C ALA A 142 -4.02 -0.21 -4.98
N VAL A 143 -3.40 -1.13 -4.21
CA VAL A 143 -4.06 -1.80 -3.07
C VAL A 143 -4.50 -0.81 -2.00
N ILE A 144 -3.62 0.13 -1.64
CA ILE A 144 -3.91 1.15 -0.62
C ILE A 144 -5.05 2.07 -1.10
N PHE A 145 -4.96 2.59 -2.32
CA PHE A 145 -5.98 3.47 -2.87
C PHE A 145 -7.32 2.77 -3.05
N TYR A 146 -7.32 1.49 -3.46
CA TYR A 146 -8.53 0.70 -3.50
C TYR A 146 -9.21 0.62 -2.13
N LYS A 147 -8.43 0.28 -1.08
CA LYS A 147 -8.94 0.22 0.29
C LYS A 147 -9.48 1.56 0.76
N GLN A 148 -8.82 2.67 0.42
CA GLN A 148 -9.24 4.01 0.82
C GLN A 148 -10.54 4.44 0.12
N GLU A 149 -10.68 4.14 -1.18
CA GLU A 149 -11.86 4.51 -1.96
C GLU A 149 -13.10 3.68 -1.59
N HIS A 150 -12.91 2.44 -1.12
CA HIS A 150 -13.98 1.53 -0.71
C HIS A 150 -14.15 1.44 0.82
N PHE A 151 -13.51 2.36 1.56
CA PHE A 151 -13.68 2.41 3.01
C PHE A 151 -14.93 3.21 3.35
N GLU A 152 -15.89 2.55 4.01
CA GLU A 152 -17.14 3.14 4.47
C GLU A 152 -17.35 2.85 5.95
N ILE A 153 -18.01 3.78 6.64
CA ILE A 153 -18.42 3.64 8.02
C ILE A 153 -19.95 3.67 8.01
N ASN A 154 -20.55 2.60 8.53
CA ASN A 154 -21.99 2.58 8.79
C ASN A 154 -22.25 3.18 10.17
N GLU A 155 -22.42 4.50 10.22
CA GLU A 155 -22.65 5.22 11.49
C GLU A 155 -23.99 4.84 12.14
N GLU A 156 -24.98 4.40 11.36
CA GLU A 156 -26.30 3.98 11.86
C GLU A 156 -26.25 2.67 12.67
N SER A 157 -25.16 1.91 12.56
CA SER A 157 -24.96 0.68 13.34
C SER A 157 -24.60 0.93 14.80
N TYR A 158 -24.12 2.12 15.14
CA TYR A 158 -23.69 2.53 16.48
C TYR A 158 -24.87 3.19 17.23
N LYS A 159 -25.58 2.40 18.03
CA LYS A 159 -26.84 2.85 18.67
C LYS A 159 -26.69 3.33 20.10
N ASN A 160 -25.56 3.00 20.72
CA ASN A 160 -25.33 3.25 22.14
C ASN A 160 -24.50 4.51 22.42
N ILE A 161 -24.06 5.22 21.38
CA ILE A 161 -23.25 6.43 21.51
C ILE A 161 -24.04 7.53 22.26
N GLY A 162 -23.41 8.08 23.32
CA GLY A 162 -24.00 9.16 24.13
C GLY A 162 -25.00 8.68 25.19
N SER A 163 -25.13 7.36 25.42
CA SER A 163 -26.01 6.81 26.47
C SER A 163 -25.44 7.00 27.89
N ASP A 164 -24.11 7.14 28.01
CA ASP A 164 -23.41 7.45 29.25
C ASP A 164 -22.86 8.90 29.20
N PRO A 165 -23.46 9.86 29.88
CA PRO A 165 -23.05 11.26 29.83
C PRO A 165 -21.73 11.53 30.57
N THR A 166 -21.20 10.57 31.33
CA THR A 166 -19.97 10.73 32.11
C THR A 166 -18.72 10.35 31.28
N ARG A 167 -18.91 9.82 30.06
CA ARG A 167 -17.82 9.31 29.22
C ARG A 167 -17.72 10.06 27.90
N LEU A 168 -16.49 10.33 27.48
CA LEU A 168 -16.19 11.00 26.21
C LEU A 168 -15.10 10.22 25.45
N VAL A 169 -15.32 9.97 24.16
CA VAL A 169 -14.30 9.50 23.23
C VAL A 169 -13.87 10.66 22.33
N VAL A 170 -12.63 11.09 22.46
CA VAL A 170 -12.03 12.15 21.67
C VAL A 170 -11.13 11.52 20.59
N PHE A 171 -11.25 11.97 19.35
CA PHE A 171 -10.43 11.39 18.28
C PHE A 171 -10.05 12.40 17.21
N PHE A 172 -8.97 12.08 16.50
CA PHE A 172 -8.61 12.70 15.23
C PHE A 172 -8.49 11.63 14.16
N SER A 173 -9.08 11.85 12.99
CA SER A 173 -9.02 10.89 11.89
C SER A 173 -8.83 11.55 10.53
N ARG A 174 -7.70 11.30 9.87
CA ARG A 174 -7.42 11.81 8.52
C ARG A 174 -8.16 11.07 7.42
N MET A 175 -8.29 9.74 7.54
CA MET A 175 -8.79 8.83 6.51
C MET A 175 -10.05 8.04 6.93
N GLY A 176 -10.59 8.32 8.10
CA GLY A 176 -11.76 7.64 8.64
C GLY A 176 -11.46 6.41 9.51
N TYR A 177 -10.27 5.79 9.40
CA TYR A 177 -9.97 4.56 10.14
C TYR A 177 -10.04 4.73 11.67
N VAL A 178 -9.47 5.81 12.19
CA VAL A 178 -9.55 6.11 13.63
C VAL A 178 -10.95 6.53 14.02
N ARG A 179 -11.69 7.26 13.16
CA ARG A 179 -13.10 7.56 13.38
C ARG A 179 -13.92 6.29 13.59
N LYS A 180 -13.71 5.27 12.74
CA LYS A 180 -14.39 3.98 12.92
C LYS A 180 -14.09 3.39 14.30
N LYS A 181 -12.80 3.37 14.71
CA LYS A 181 -12.41 2.83 16.01
C LYS A 181 -12.97 3.63 17.19
N ALA A 182 -13.00 4.96 17.06
CA ALA A 182 -13.59 5.83 18.08
C ALA A 182 -15.10 5.59 18.22
N LEU A 183 -15.81 5.41 17.11
CA LEU A 183 -17.25 5.08 17.14
C LEU A 183 -17.51 3.69 17.73
N GLU A 184 -16.68 2.68 17.37
CA GLU A 184 -16.75 1.34 17.98
C GLU A 184 -16.55 1.40 19.51
N GLU A 185 -15.59 2.20 19.99
CA GLU A 185 -15.32 2.37 21.41
C GLU A 185 -16.43 3.16 22.11
N ALA A 186 -16.92 4.21 21.47
CA ALA A 186 -18.03 4.99 22.01
C ALA A 186 -19.32 4.17 22.13
N ASP A 187 -19.63 3.34 21.11
CA ASP A 187 -20.78 2.44 21.16
C ASP A 187 -20.64 1.38 22.26
N ARG A 188 -19.41 0.84 22.44
CA ARG A 188 -19.10 -0.15 23.47
C ARG A 188 -19.28 0.41 24.90
N THR A 189 -18.92 1.69 25.10
CA THR A 189 -18.88 2.32 26.44
C THR A 189 -20.04 3.25 26.72
N GLY A 190 -20.90 3.50 25.74
CA GLY A 190 -21.95 4.51 25.84
C GLY A 190 -21.46 5.94 25.75
N ALA A 191 -20.18 6.18 25.51
CA ALA A 191 -19.57 7.50 25.53
C ALA A 191 -20.10 8.43 24.44
N ALA A 192 -20.10 9.74 24.72
CA ALA A 192 -20.21 10.77 23.69
C ALA A 192 -18.95 10.81 22.83
N VAL A 193 -19.02 11.40 21.63
CA VAL A 193 -17.87 11.50 20.71
C VAL A 193 -17.52 12.95 20.41
N TYR A 194 -16.22 13.25 20.35
CA TYR A 194 -15.69 14.54 19.95
C TYR A 194 -14.56 14.39 18.94
N GLU A 195 -14.71 14.98 17.75
CA GLU A 195 -13.70 14.97 16.71
C GLU A 195 -12.82 16.22 16.75
N ILE A 196 -11.53 16.01 16.99
CA ILE A 196 -10.54 17.10 16.93
C ILE A 196 -10.44 17.58 15.49
N LYS A 197 -10.64 18.88 15.26
CA LYS A 197 -10.51 19.51 13.95
C LYS A 197 -9.24 20.33 13.88
N SER A 198 -8.35 20.01 12.94
CA SER A 198 -7.18 20.84 12.65
C SER A 198 -7.58 22.08 11.84
N THR A 199 -6.85 23.18 12.04
CA THR A 199 -6.92 24.36 11.16
C THR A 199 -6.00 24.23 9.95
N GLU A 200 -5.08 23.25 9.98
CA GLU A 200 -4.14 22.95 8.92
C GLU A 200 -4.74 21.97 7.89
N MET A 201 -4.13 21.97 6.70
CA MET A 201 -4.52 21.04 5.64
C MET A 201 -4.07 19.61 5.97
N THR A 202 -5.01 18.73 6.27
CA THR A 202 -4.73 17.31 6.60
C THR A 202 -5.12 16.34 5.50
N GLU A 203 -5.88 16.79 4.49
CA GLU A 203 -6.40 15.93 3.42
C GLU A 203 -5.52 15.90 2.18
N GLY A 204 -5.71 14.88 1.36
CA GLY A 204 -5.02 14.75 0.09
C GLY A 204 -3.53 14.38 0.22
N THR A 205 -2.80 14.48 -0.91
CA THR A 205 -1.36 14.15 -0.97
C THR A 205 -0.52 15.20 -0.24
N LEU A 206 -0.82 16.48 -0.44
CA LEU A 206 -0.11 17.56 0.26
C LEU A 206 -0.35 17.48 1.77
N GLY A 207 -1.60 17.24 2.20
CA GLY A 207 -1.92 17.02 3.61
C GLY A 207 -1.19 15.81 4.21
N PHE A 208 -0.94 14.74 3.42
CA PHE A 208 -0.13 13.61 3.89
C PHE A 208 1.31 14.03 4.22
N TRP A 209 1.97 14.75 3.30
CA TRP A 209 3.33 15.24 3.52
C TRP A 209 3.41 16.27 4.65
N TRP A 210 2.40 17.14 4.72
CA TRP A 210 2.30 18.15 5.77
C TRP A 210 2.14 17.52 7.16
N CYS A 211 1.22 16.57 7.30
CA CYS A 211 1.06 15.77 8.53
C CYS A 211 2.34 14.99 8.88
N GLY A 212 3.03 14.43 7.89
CA GLY A 212 4.30 13.73 8.06
C GLY A 212 5.38 14.66 8.63
N ARG A 213 5.49 15.90 8.15
CA ARG A 213 6.42 16.90 8.67
C ARG A 213 6.18 17.18 10.16
N PHE A 214 4.92 17.43 10.56
CA PHE A 214 4.57 17.62 11.97
C PHE A 214 4.90 16.38 12.81
N GLY A 215 4.68 15.19 12.27
CA GLY A 215 5.03 13.93 12.93
C GLY A 215 6.52 13.76 13.14
N MET A 216 7.35 14.01 12.11
CA MET A 216 8.82 13.90 12.18
C MET A 216 9.45 14.88 13.18
N HIS A 217 8.98 16.12 13.18
CA HIS A 217 9.51 17.16 14.07
C HIS A 217 8.88 17.16 15.47
N ARG A 218 7.91 16.26 15.71
CA ARG A 218 7.14 16.21 16.95
C ARG A 218 6.46 17.53 17.32
N TRP A 219 6.13 18.36 16.32
CA TRP A 219 5.41 19.61 16.52
C TRP A 219 3.93 19.33 16.80
N GLU A 220 3.32 20.21 17.57
CA GLU A 220 1.87 20.25 17.69
C GLU A 220 1.27 20.92 16.45
N MET A 221 0.16 20.38 15.99
CA MET A 221 -0.57 20.97 14.86
C MET A 221 -1.71 21.82 15.39
N PRO A 222 -1.86 23.06 14.93
CA PRO A 222 -2.95 23.92 15.37
C PRO A 222 -4.33 23.25 15.19
N ILE A 223 -5.14 23.30 16.22
CA ILE A 223 -6.50 22.76 16.25
C ILE A 223 -7.52 23.89 16.48
N LYS A 224 -8.75 23.64 16.06
CA LYS A 224 -9.86 24.52 16.45
C LYS A 224 -10.02 24.51 17.97
N PRO A 225 -10.51 25.61 18.56
CA PRO A 225 -10.83 25.61 19.98
C PRO A 225 -11.70 24.43 20.38
N VAL A 226 -11.39 23.83 21.52
CA VAL A 226 -12.17 22.71 22.07
C VAL A 226 -13.45 23.32 22.67
N ASP A 227 -14.58 23.05 22.04
CA ASP A 227 -15.90 23.59 22.35
C ASP A 227 -16.74 22.69 23.27
N VAL A 228 -16.09 21.69 23.90
CA VAL A 228 -16.69 20.78 24.87
C VAL A 228 -16.06 21.00 26.25
N ASP A 229 -16.90 21.05 27.28
CA ASP A 229 -16.41 21.12 28.66
C ASP A 229 -15.91 19.76 29.13
N LEU A 230 -14.59 19.60 29.13
CA LEU A 230 -13.92 18.34 29.51
C LEU A 230 -14.10 18.01 31.01
N SER A 231 -14.34 18.99 31.86
CA SER A 231 -14.53 18.77 33.30
C SER A 231 -15.87 18.11 33.65
N ALA A 232 -16.81 18.12 32.69
CA ALA A 232 -18.11 17.46 32.83
C ALA A 232 -18.02 15.95 32.74
N PHE A 233 -16.89 15.38 32.22
CA PHE A 233 -16.72 13.96 32.04
C PHE A 233 -15.80 13.37 33.12
N ASP A 234 -16.14 12.17 33.57
CA ASP A 234 -15.33 11.43 34.53
C ASP A 234 -14.21 10.64 33.78
N HIS A 235 -14.50 10.18 32.57
CA HIS A 235 -13.54 9.45 31.75
C HIS A 235 -13.45 10.00 30.33
N VAL A 236 -12.22 10.26 29.86
CA VAL A 236 -11.95 10.73 28.49
C VAL A 236 -11.00 9.76 27.79
N THR A 237 -11.52 9.01 26.83
CA THR A 237 -10.72 8.10 25.98
C THR A 237 -10.23 8.85 24.76
N VAL A 238 -8.91 8.81 24.49
CA VAL A 238 -8.32 9.50 23.35
C VAL A 238 -7.88 8.49 22.28
N CYS A 239 -8.46 8.59 21.08
CA CYS A 239 -8.13 7.77 19.92
C CYS A 239 -7.27 8.56 18.92
N SER A 240 -6.06 8.08 18.64
CA SER A 240 -5.09 8.75 17.78
C SER A 240 -4.58 7.84 16.67
N PRO A 241 -4.41 8.33 15.44
CA PRO A 241 -3.50 7.68 14.50
C PRO A 241 -2.05 7.83 14.97
N ILE A 242 -1.21 6.88 14.60
CA ILE A 242 0.23 6.96 14.88
C ILE A 242 0.93 7.59 13.67
N TRP A 243 1.62 8.71 13.90
CA TRP A 243 2.44 9.39 12.91
C TRP A 243 3.90 9.37 13.33
N VAL A 244 4.73 8.71 12.52
CA VAL A 244 6.18 8.61 12.77
C VAL A 244 6.48 8.15 14.22
N PHE A 245 5.88 7.02 14.60
CA PHE A 245 6.00 6.38 15.91
C PHE A 245 5.52 7.23 17.11
N ASN A 246 4.64 8.20 16.87
CA ASN A 246 4.11 9.08 17.90
C ASN A 246 2.60 9.34 17.69
N LEU A 247 1.94 9.91 18.70
CA LEU A 247 0.57 10.41 18.55
C LEU A 247 0.50 11.44 17.42
N ALA A 248 -0.60 11.44 16.68
CA ALA A 248 -0.84 12.45 15.66
C ALA A 248 -0.76 13.87 16.22
N ALA A 249 -0.17 14.79 15.46
CA ALA A 249 0.10 16.14 15.91
C ALA A 249 -1.14 16.92 16.41
N PRO A 250 -2.35 16.79 15.81
CA PRO A 250 -3.55 17.39 16.37
C PRO A 250 -3.95 16.80 17.72
N VAL A 251 -3.70 15.51 17.95
CA VAL A 251 -4.01 14.85 19.21
C VAL A 251 -3.05 15.31 20.30
N ARG A 252 -1.76 15.52 19.98
CA ARG A 252 -0.80 16.12 20.94
C ARG A 252 -1.23 17.52 21.38
N ALA A 253 -1.64 18.36 20.42
CA ALA A 253 -2.16 19.69 20.72
C ALA A 253 -3.42 19.64 21.62
N PHE A 254 -4.32 18.68 21.36
CA PHE A 254 -5.47 18.44 22.21
C PHE A 254 -5.07 18.03 23.62
N CYS A 255 -4.18 17.04 23.78
CA CYS A 255 -3.72 16.57 25.09
C CYS A 255 -3.07 17.71 25.89
N HIS A 256 -2.32 18.59 25.24
CA HIS A 256 -1.73 19.76 25.89
C HIS A 256 -2.81 20.74 26.32
N ALA A 257 -3.77 21.08 25.45
CA ALA A 257 -4.88 21.99 25.76
C ALA A 257 -5.85 21.45 26.83
N ALA A 258 -5.93 20.11 26.93
CA ALA A 258 -6.78 19.40 27.90
C ALA A 258 -6.11 19.14 29.26
N SER A 259 -4.79 19.38 29.36
CA SER A 259 -4.03 19.15 30.59
C SER A 259 -4.62 19.89 31.76
N GLY A 260 -4.87 19.20 32.87
CA GLY A 260 -5.48 19.74 34.09
C GLY A 260 -7.00 19.97 34.00
N LYS A 261 -7.66 19.64 32.89
CA LYS A 261 -9.12 19.76 32.70
C LYS A 261 -9.86 18.42 32.68
N ILE A 262 -9.13 17.32 32.64
CA ILE A 262 -9.67 15.96 32.61
C ILE A 262 -9.44 15.34 33.98
N LYS A 263 -10.45 14.65 34.53
CA LYS A 263 -10.36 13.96 35.82
C LYS A 263 -9.59 12.65 35.69
N GLU A 264 -9.87 11.86 34.63
CA GLU A 264 -9.21 10.60 34.29
C GLU A 264 -9.16 10.38 32.78
#